data_3439471c1d760e5027e272038e21c190
#
_entry.id   3439471c1d760e5027e272038e21c190
#
_cell.length_a   1.000
_cell.length_b   1.000
_cell.length_c   1.000
_cell.angle_alpha   90.00
_cell.angle_beta   90.00
_cell.angle_gamma   90.00
#
_symmetry.space_group_name_H-M   'P 1'
#
loop_
_entity.id
_entity.type
_entity.pdbx_description
1 polymer ?
#
loop_
_entity_poly.entity_id
_entity_poly.type
_entity_poly.pdbx_seq_one_letter_code
_entity_poly.pdbx_strand_id
1 'polypeptide(L)'
;MTAPLLTHKVNQALLAAAGTVECSLDLERSRTTVEVDKDGWAWQNTRFPYLQNAKERTVYYWANEQFQPVSRYSGSLIKLVPTDWGPPTFEIDGIKMLPTERVSPYADAERKVGLIQPRGKAILDTCGGLGYFAAACLQGQCGRVQSFEKNADVIWLRSLNPWSPAADPRLVLTQADVAQVIAALPSDSFDAALHDPPRFGIAGELYSQAFYDHLARVLKPRGKLFHYTGSPNKLTSGRDVPNEVATRLRKAGFATEMNGDGVLAVKKRNEPLRGR
;
A
#
# COMPACT_ATOMS: atom_id res chain seq x y z
N MET A 1 11.80 2.18 21.29
CA MET A 1 11.20 3.53 21.03
C MET A 1 11.27 3.77 19.56
N THR A 2 10.18 4.16 18.92
CA THR A 2 10.18 4.55 17.51
C THR A 2 10.87 5.91 17.38
N ALA A 3 11.83 6.03 16.49
CA ALA A 3 12.50 7.30 16.21
C ALA A 3 11.51 8.32 15.64
N PRO A 4 11.67 9.63 15.91
CA PRO A 4 10.78 10.64 15.36
C PRO A 4 10.92 10.74 13.85
N LEU A 5 9.77 10.97 13.19
CA LEU A 5 9.70 11.31 11.78
C LEU A 5 9.43 12.80 11.62
N LEU A 6 10.21 13.44 10.77
CA LEU A 6 10.00 14.86 10.43
C LEU A 6 9.55 15.01 8.98
N THR A 7 8.65 15.98 8.78
CA THR A 7 8.33 16.55 7.47
C THR A 7 8.78 18.01 7.43
N HIS A 8 8.85 18.59 6.25
CA HIS A 8 9.11 20.03 6.10
C HIS A 8 8.14 20.85 6.98
N LYS A 9 6.85 20.55 6.93
CA LYS A 9 5.80 21.25 7.68
C LYS A 9 6.03 21.19 9.20
N VAL A 10 6.34 20.02 9.75
CA VAL A 10 6.63 19.86 11.19
C VAL A 10 7.91 20.61 11.56
N ASN A 11 8.97 20.47 10.77
CA ASN A 11 10.24 21.17 11.03
C ASN A 11 10.06 22.69 11.01
N GLN A 12 9.27 23.26 10.09
CA GLN A 12 8.96 24.70 10.06
C GLN A 12 8.18 25.14 11.28
N ALA A 13 7.22 24.35 11.74
CA ALA A 13 6.46 24.64 12.96
C ALA A 13 7.37 24.66 14.20
N LEU A 14 8.31 23.72 14.31
CA LEU A 14 9.29 23.69 15.39
C LEU A 14 10.26 24.88 15.35
N LEU A 15 10.73 25.27 14.16
CA LEU A 15 11.62 26.42 13.97
C LEU A 15 10.94 27.77 14.33
N ALA A 16 9.64 27.88 14.13
CA ALA A 16 8.88 29.09 14.39
C ALA A 16 8.42 29.23 15.86
N ALA A 17 8.63 28.22 16.67
CA ALA A 17 8.11 28.15 18.02
C ALA A 17 9.21 28.36 19.09
N ALA A 18 8.77 28.55 20.34
CA ALA A 18 9.63 28.57 21.52
C ALA A 18 8.88 27.97 22.72
N GLY A 19 9.62 27.28 23.60
CA GLY A 19 9.02 26.60 24.75
C GLY A 19 8.32 25.29 24.36
N THR A 20 7.17 25.02 24.95
CA THR A 20 6.43 23.78 24.76
C THR A 20 5.52 23.84 23.54
N VAL A 21 5.64 22.87 22.63
CA VAL A 21 4.90 22.82 21.35
C VAL A 21 4.25 21.46 21.17
N GLU A 22 3.00 21.45 20.71
CA GLU A 22 2.32 20.24 20.28
C GLU A 22 2.54 20.00 18.78
N CYS A 23 3.05 18.81 18.41
CA CYS A 23 3.29 18.42 17.03
C CYS A 23 3.04 16.93 16.82
N SER A 24 3.17 16.47 15.58
CA SER A 24 3.18 15.03 15.25
C SER A 24 4.57 14.61 14.79
N LEU A 25 5.10 13.56 15.39
CA LEU A 25 6.38 12.94 15.04
C LEU A 25 6.20 11.55 14.38
N ASP A 26 4.98 11.25 13.94
CA ASP A 26 4.58 9.96 13.37
C ASP A 26 3.60 10.12 12.18
N LEU A 27 3.78 11.18 11.38
CA LEU A 27 2.98 11.47 10.19
C LEU A 27 1.48 11.61 10.49
N GLU A 28 1.15 12.44 11.47
CA GLU A 28 -0.22 12.78 11.90
C GLU A 28 -1.02 11.60 12.48
N ARG A 29 -0.35 10.52 12.90
CA ARG A 29 -1.01 9.39 13.56
C ARG A 29 -1.36 9.69 15.01
N SER A 30 -0.48 10.44 15.69
CA SER A 30 -0.70 10.93 17.06
C SER A 30 -0.13 12.32 17.26
N ARG A 31 -0.50 12.95 18.37
CA ARG A 31 0.06 14.21 18.83
C ARG A 31 0.96 13.98 20.03
N THR A 32 2.03 14.75 20.10
CA THR A 32 2.97 14.74 21.21
C THR A 32 3.47 16.15 21.51
N THR A 33 3.98 16.34 22.71
CA THR A 33 4.55 17.62 23.13
C THR A 33 6.07 17.52 23.11
N VAL A 34 6.71 18.55 22.60
CA VAL A 34 8.17 18.71 22.54
C VAL A 34 8.58 20.04 23.16
N GLU A 35 9.78 20.09 23.75
CA GLU A 35 10.39 21.33 24.23
C GLU A 35 11.31 21.90 23.14
N VAL A 36 11.13 23.19 22.83
CA VAL A 36 11.80 23.87 21.72
C VAL A 36 12.60 25.06 22.24
N ASP A 37 13.86 25.19 21.81
CA ASP A 37 14.70 26.36 22.08
C ASP A 37 15.50 26.77 20.82
N LYS A 38 16.40 27.77 20.96
CA LYS A 38 17.20 28.30 19.85
C LYS A 38 18.13 27.28 19.17
N ASP A 39 18.53 26.21 19.88
CA ASP A 39 19.57 25.26 19.44
C ASP A 39 18.99 23.93 18.95
N GLY A 40 17.67 23.69 19.16
CA GLY A 40 17.00 22.46 18.77
C GLY A 40 15.71 22.20 19.53
N TRP A 41 15.33 20.93 19.63
CA TRP A 41 14.13 20.50 20.33
C TRP A 41 14.37 19.19 21.07
N ALA A 42 13.59 18.95 22.12
CA ALA A 42 13.71 17.76 22.96
C ALA A 42 12.40 16.98 23.01
N TRP A 43 12.49 15.66 22.92
CA TRP A 43 11.38 14.72 23.03
C TRP A 43 11.85 13.45 23.74
N GLN A 44 11.05 12.95 24.69
CA GLN A 44 11.37 11.72 25.46
C GLN A 44 12.81 11.68 25.99
N ASN A 45 13.28 12.78 26.60
CA ASN A 45 14.63 12.96 27.13
C ASN A 45 15.77 12.91 26.08
N THR A 46 15.46 12.96 24.81
CA THR A 46 16.45 13.03 23.72
C THR A 46 16.36 14.39 23.06
N ARG A 47 17.53 14.99 22.81
CA ARG A 47 17.63 16.28 22.11
C ARG A 47 17.94 16.03 20.64
N PHE A 48 17.28 16.82 19.78
CA PHE A 48 17.39 16.75 18.32
C PHE A 48 17.76 18.13 17.76
N PRO A 49 18.64 18.20 16.76
CA PRO A 49 18.89 19.42 16.01
C PRO A 49 17.70 19.74 15.07
N TYR A 50 17.61 20.99 14.68
CA TYR A 50 16.72 21.36 13.56
C TYR A 50 17.22 20.78 12.24
N LEU A 51 16.30 20.31 11.43
CA LEU A 51 16.63 19.82 10.09
C LEU A 51 16.88 21.00 9.16
N GLN A 52 18.12 21.12 8.66
CA GLN A 52 18.49 22.14 7.70
C GLN A 52 18.02 21.73 6.28
N ASN A 53 17.50 22.71 5.51
CA ASN A 53 17.08 22.51 4.11
C ASN A 53 16.07 21.36 3.91
N ALA A 54 15.11 21.22 4.80
CA ALA A 54 14.04 20.23 4.71
C ALA A 54 13.26 20.39 3.38
N LYS A 55 13.15 19.33 2.60
CA LYS A 55 12.39 19.31 1.35
C LYS A 55 10.94 18.96 1.61
N GLU A 56 9.99 19.67 0.97
CA GLU A 56 8.54 19.48 1.16
C GLU A 56 8.07 18.04 0.88
N ARG A 57 8.62 17.43 -0.16
CA ARG A 57 8.22 16.08 -0.59
C ARG A 57 9.13 14.98 -0.04
N THR A 58 9.55 15.10 1.22
CA THR A 58 10.46 14.16 1.84
C THR A 58 10.10 13.98 3.31
N VAL A 59 10.01 12.73 3.74
CA VAL A 59 9.96 12.34 5.15
C VAL A 59 11.38 12.06 5.60
N TYR A 60 11.72 12.48 6.81
CA TYR A 60 13.02 12.25 7.43
C TYR A 60 12.86 11.42 8.69
N TYR A 61 13.80 10.53 8.95
CA TYR A 61 13.87 9.72 10.18
C TYR A 61 15.20 9.94 10.89
N TRP A 62 15.21 9.78 12.19
CA TRP A 62 16.39 9.93 13.01
C TRP A 62 17.21 8.64 13.02
N ALA A 63 18.46 8.69 12.56
CA ALA A 63 19.41 7.59 12.59
C ALA A 63 20.84 8.11 12.58
N ASN A 64 21.74 7.43 13.30
CA ASN A 64 23.16 7.80 13.37
C ASN A 64 23.36 9.28 13.74
N GLU A 65 22.62 9.75 14.76
CA GLU A 65 22.68 11.11 15.30
C GLU A 65 22.38 12.23 14.29
N GLN A 66 21.60 11.92 13.24
CA GLN A 66 21.14 12.89 12.24
C GLN A 66 19.81 12.51 11.64
N PHE A 67 19.10 13.51 11.08
CA PHE A 67 17.94 13.26 10.26
C PHE A 67 18.35 12.86 8.84
N GLN A 68 17.91 11.70 8.40
CA GLN A 68 18.15 11.16 7.08
C GLN A 68 16.83 11.07 6.29
N PRO A 69 16.83 11.32 4.97
CA PRO A 69 15.63 11.13 4.17
C PRO A 69 15.23 9.66 4.15
N VAL A 70 13.93 9.41 4.28
CA VAL A 70 13.36 8.06 4.08
C VAL A 70 13.33 7.77 2.59
N SER A 71 14.51 7.50 2.03
CA SER A 71 14.73 7.19 0.62
C SER A 71 15.92 6.27 0.43
N ARG A 72 15.86 5.43 -0.62
CA ARG A 72 16.95 4.57 -1.07
C ARG A 72 17.08 4.58 -2.58
N TYR A 73 18.26 4.31 -3.06
CA TYR A 73 18.55 4.13 -4.48
C TYR A 73 19.23 2.77 -4.70
N SER A 74 18.55 1.89 -5.41
CA SER A 74 19.04 0.56 -5.82
C SER A 74 18.65 0.27 -7.28
N GLY A 75 19.12 1.16 -8.19
CA GLY A 75 18.68 1.16 -9.58
C GLY A 75 17.50 2.09 -9.87
N SER A 76 16.62 2.33 -8.87
CA SER A 76 15.57 3.34 -8.89
C SER A 76 15.54 4.10 -7.56
N LEU A 77 15.18 5.37 -7.61
CA LEU A 77 15.00 6.18 -6.40
C LEU A 77 13.62 5.88 -5.79
N ILE A 78 13.62 5.25 -4.63
CA ILE A 78 12.41 4.95 -3.88
C ILE A 78 12.37 5.79 -2.61
N LYS A 79 11.28 6.51 -2.37
CA LYS A 79 11.15 7.40 -1.20
C LYS A 79 9.74 7.47 -0.65
N LEU A 80 9.65 7.68 0.66
CA LEU A 80 8.41 8.01 1.34
C LEU A 80 8.10 9.50 1.15
N VAL A 81 6.86 9.81 0.82
CA VAL A 81 6.41 11.19 0.54
C VAL A 81 5.24 11.54 1.45
N PRO A 82 5.34 12.63 2.23
CA PRO A 82 4.26 13.07 3.10
C PRO A 82 3.05 13.50 2.29
N THR A 83 1.87 13.45 2.90
CA THR A 83 0.61 13.95 2.35
C THR A 83 -0.07 14.86 3.36
N ASP A 84 -1.02 15.68 2.91
CA ASP A 84 -1.85 16.50 3.81
C ASP A 84 -2.86 15.66 4.61
N TRP A 85 -2.99 14.38 4.28
CA TRP A 85 -3.90 13.45 4.94
C TRP A 85 -3.30 12.76 6.18
N GLY A 86 -1.98 12.83 6.38
CA GLY A 86 -1.23 12.07 7.38
C GLY A 86 -0.60 10.81 6.78
N PRO A 87 -1.35 9.77 6.42
CA PRO A 87 -0.78 8.57 5.80
C PRO A 87 0.03 8.92 4.54
N PRO A 88 1.34 8.58 4.49
CA PRO A 88 2.19 8.94 3.36
C PRO A 88 1.88 8.12 2.11
N THR A 89 2.30 8.62 0.96
CA THR A 89 2.49 7.83 -0.25
C THR A 89 3.97 7.50 -0.43
N PHE A 90 4.30 6.75 -1.47
CA PHE A 90 5.68 6.57 -1.89
C PHE A 90 5.84 6.79 -3.38
N GLU A 91 7.05 7.06 -3.80
CA GLU A 91 7.42 7.28 -5.20
C GLU A 91 8.54 6.35 -5.60
N ILE A 92 8.47 5.89 -6.85
CA ILE A 92 9.54 5.20 -7.56
C ILE A 92 9.89 6.07 -8.77
N ASP A 93 11.12 6.60 -8.82
CA ASP A 93 11.61 7.52 -9.86
C ASP A 93 10.66 8.70 -10.13
N GLY A 94 10.09 9.27 -9.05
CA GLY A 94 9.16 10.39 -9.11
C GLY A 94 7.72 10.01 -9.47
N ILE A 95 7.45 8.75 -9.79
CA ILE A 95 6.09 8.25 -10.05
C ILE A 95 5.43 7.90 -8.73
N LYS A 96 4.34 8.57 -8.43
CA LYS A 96 3.54 8.35 -7.23
C LYS A 96 2.77 7.03 -7.34
N MET A 97 2.85 6.18 -6.29
CA MET A 97 2.27 4.84 -6.29
C MET A 97 0.86 4.77 -5.70
N LEU A 98 0.50 5.70 -4.81
CA LEU A 98 -0.82 5.72 -4.16
C LEU A 98 -1.53 7.05 -4.44
N PRO A 99 -2.89 7.09 -4.48
CA PRO A 99 -3.65 8.32 -4.68
C PRO A 99 -3.48 9.28 -3.49
N THR A 100 -3.43 10.58 -3.77
CA THR A 100 -3.26 11.62 -2.73
C THR A 100 -4.04 12.89 -3.00
N GLU A 101 -4.71 13.02 -4.15
CA GLU A 101 -5.36 14.28 -4.55
C GLU A 101 -6.73 14.46 -3.91
N ARG A 102 -7.55 13.41 -3.94
CA ARG A 102 -8.97 13.48 -3.52
C ARG A 102 -9.29 12.60 -2.33
N VAL A 103 -8.36 11.74 -1.96
CA VAL A 103 -8.55 10.75 -0.90
C VAL A 103 -7.21 10.42 -0.25
N SER A 104 -7.23 10.14 1.04
CA SER A 104 -6.07 9.62 1.76
C SER A 104 -5.69 8.24 1.18
N PRO A 105 -4.38 7.94 1.03
CA PRO A 105 -3.94 6.60 0.63
C PRO A 105 -4.50 5.49 1.51
N TYR A 106 -4.65 5.75 2.80
CA TYR A 106 -5.20 4.80 3.76
C TYR A 106 -6.70 4.60 3.59
N ALA A 107 -7.47 5.69 3.46
CA ALA A 107 -8.92 5.62 3.24
C ALA A 107 -9.27 4.97 1.89
N ASP A 108 -8.44 5.16 0.86
CA ASP A 108 -8.59 4.45 -0.42
C ASP A 108 -8.43 2.93 -0.26
N ALA A 109 -7.42 2.51 0.53
CA ALA A 109 -7.23 1.10 0.86
C ALA A 109 -8.42 0.53 1.65
N GLU A 110 -8.93 1.26 2.65
CA GLU A 110 -10.13 0.85 3.43
C GLU A 110 -11.34 0.66 2.52
N ARG A 111 -11.59 1.60 1.61
CA ARG A 111 -12.67 1.51 0.61
C ARG A 111 -12.55 0.24 -0.22
N LYS A 112 -11.37 -0.03 -0.78
CA LYS A 112 -11.11 -1.21 -1.62
C LYS A 112 -11.26 -2.52 -0.84
N VAL A 113 -10.77 -2.55 0.41
CA VAL A 113 -10.92 -3.70 1.32
C VAL A 113 -12.39 -3.93 1.67
N GLY A 114 -13.19 -2.88 1.85
CA GLY A 114 -14.63 -2.98 2.08
C GLY A 114 -15.37 -3.76 0.98
N LEU A 115 -14.95 -3.63 -0.29
CA LEU A 115 -15.54 -4.34 -1.43
C LEU A 115 -15.41 -5.86 -1.32
N ILE A 116 -14.31 -6.34 -0.77
CA ILE A 116 -14.06 -7.78 -0.61
C ILE A 116 -14.61 -8.37 0.69
N GLN A 117 -15.08 -7.52 1.62
CA GLN A 117 -15.69 -7.93 2.90
C GLN A 117 -14.75 -8.87 3.70
N PRO A 118 -13.73 -8.36 4.36
CA PRO A 118 -12.57 -9.14 4.84
C PRO A 118 -12.87 -10.05 6.04
N ARG A 119 -13.93 -9.81 6.82
CA ARG A 119 -14.21 -10.48 8.10
C ARG A 119 -14.14 -12.01 8.00
N GLY A 120 -13.29 -12.61 8.81
CA GLY A 120 -13.09 -14.07 8.91
C GLY A 120 -12.42 -14.72 7.70
N LYS A 121 -12.05 -13.95 6.67
CA LYS A 121 -11.55 -14.47 5.39
C LYS A 121 -10.04 -14.64 5.36
N ALA A 122 -9.59 -15.61 4.56
CA ALA A 122 -8.22 -15.72 4.08
C ALA A 122 -8.07 -14.83 2.83
N ILE A 123 -7.17 -13.86 2.89
CA ILE A 123 -7.01 -12.81 1.88
C ILE A 123 -5.63 -12.90 1.23
N LEU A 124 -5.60 -12.80 -0.09
CA LEU A 124 -4.39 -12.63 -0.89
C LEU A 124 -4.23 -11.15 -1.26
N ASP A 125 -3.11 -10.55 -0.85
CA ASP A 125 -2.68 -9.21 -1.26
C ASP A 125 -1.46 -9.37 -2.17
N THR A 126 -1.63 -9.10 -3.45
CA THR A 126 -0.63 -9.40 -4.48
C THR A 126 0.45 -8.35 -4.65
N CYS A 127 0.20 -7.12 -4.19
CA CYS A 127 1.11 -5.99 -4.33
C CYS A 127 1.06 -5.16 -3.04
N GLY A 128 1.78 -5.62 -2.02
CA GLY A 128 1.62 -5.16 -0.65
C GLY A 128 1.97 -3.69 -0.39
N GLY A 129 2.93 -3.14 -1.11
CA GLY A 129 3.34 -1.75 -0.98
C GLY A 129 3.60 -1.35 0.47
N LEU A 130 3.08 -0.20 0.89
CA LEU A 130 3.17 0.27 2.28
C LEU A 130 2.30 -0.53 3.28
N GLY A 131 1.52 -1.50 2.81
CA GLY A 131 0.74 -2.40 3.66
C GLY A 131 -0.62 -1.87 4.08
N TYR A 132 -1.16 -0.83 3.48
CA TYR A 132 -2.45 -0.26 3.86
C TYR A 132 -3.62 -1.22 3.64
N PHE A 133 -3.58 -2.04 2.58
CA PHE A 133 -4.57 -3.11 2.39
C PHE A 133 -4.53 -4.12 3.53
N ALA A 134 -3.32 -4.57 3.90
CA ALA A 134 -3.17 -5.52 5.00
C ALA A 134 -3.66 -4.91 6.32
N ALA A 135 -3.34 -3.64 6.61
CA ALA A 135 -3.82 -2.93 7.80
C ALA A 135 -5.35 -2.86 7.83
N ALA A 136 -5.98 -2.45 6.73
CA ALA A 136 -7.45 -2.38 6.63
C ALA A 136 -8.11 -3.77 6.72
N CYS A 137 -7.48 -4.83 6.18
CA CYS A 137 -7.97 -6.21 6.35
C CYS A 137 -7.93 -6.65 7.81
N LEU A 138 -6.84 -6.34 8.54
CA LEU A 138 -6.71 -6.66 9.96
C LEU A 138 -7.75 -5.94 10.82
N GLN A 139 -7.98 -4.64 10.56
CA GLN A 139 -9.05 -3.86 11.19
C GLN A 139 -10.43 -4.42 10.87
N GLY A 140 -10.66 -4.86 9.62
CA GLY A 140 -11.86 -5.53 9.16
C GLY A 140 -12.01 -6.97 9.67
N GLN A 141 -11.18 -7.38 10.65
CA GLN A 141 -11.23 -8.68 11.32
C GLN A 141 -11.10 -9.87 10.35
N CYS A 142 -10.19 -9.78 9.38
CA CYS A 142 -9.86 -10.92 8.51
C CYS A 142 -9.33 -12.11 9.32
N GLY A 143 -9.46 -13.31 8.77
CA GLY A 143 -8.88 -14.52 9.36
C GLY A 143 -7.36 -14.55 9.16
N ARG A 144 -6.89 -14.22 7.96
CA ARG A 144 -5.46 -14.08 7.63
C ARG A 144 -5.27 -13.24 6.39
N VAL A 145 -4.09 -12.62 6.25
CA VAL A 145 -3.61 -11.94 5.03
C VAL A 145 -2.27 -12.53 4.64
N GLN A 146 -2.14 -12.94 3.39
CA GLN A 146 -0.85 -13.22 2.76
C GLN A 146 -0.57 -12.10 1.77
N SER A 147 0.43 -11.28 2.06
CA SER A 147 0.81 -10.08 1.30
C SER A 147 2.15 -10.31 0.63
N PHE A 148 2.25 -10.02 -0.65
CA PHE A 148 3.47 -10.10 -1.43
C PHE A 148 3.96 -8.71 -1.83
N GLU A 149 5.24 -8.44 -1.62
CA GLU A 149 5.93 -7.26 -2.13
C GLU A 149 7.28 -7.69 -2.69
N LYS A 150 7.56 -7.36 -3.95
CA LYS A 150 8.82 -7.79 -4.57
C LYS A 150 10.01 -6.89 -4.23
N ASN A 151 9.75 -5.63 -3.93
CA ASN A 151 10.80 -4.63 -3.76
C ASN A 151 11.21 -4.51 -2.29
N ALA A 152 12.46 -4.89 -1.99
CA ALA A 152 13.02 -4.80 -0.63
C ALA A 152 13.03 -3.37 -0.08
N ASP A 153 13.23 -2.36 -0.94
CA ASP A 153 13.24 -0.97 -0.49
C ASP A 153 11.83 -0.47 -0.16
N VAL A 154 10.79 -0.95 -0.83
CA VAL A 154 9.40 -0.68 -0.44
C VAL A 154 9.08 -1.34 0.90
N ILE A 155 9.55 -2.57 1.15
CA ILE A 155 9.42 -3.23 2.47
C ILE A 155 10.15 -2.43 3.54
N TRP A 156 11.32 -1.87 3.24
CA TRP A 156 12.01 -0.99 4.18
C TRP A 156 11.23 0.31 4.43
N LEU A 157 10.67 0.99 3.41
CA LEU A 157 9.78 2.14 3.62
C LEU A 157 8.59 1.76 4.54
N ARG A 158 8.00 0.59 4.30
CA ARG A 158 6.90 0.04 5.12
C ARG A 158 7.31 -0.10 6.58
N SER A 159 8.54 -0.51 6.88
CA SER A 159 9.03 -0.67 8.25
C SER A 159 9.20 0.65 9.01
N LEU A 160 9.39 1.77 8.30
CA LEU A 160 9.51 3.12 8.86
C LEU A 160 8.19 3.89 8.88
N ASN A 161 7.18 3.41 8.17
CA ASN A 161 5.89 4.08 8.08
C ASN A 161 4.97 3.70 9.23
N PRO A 162 4.62 4.63 10.13
CA PRO A 162 3.77 4.34 11.29
C PRO A 162 2.34 3.92 10.93
N TRP A 163 1.88 4.18 9.71
CA TRP A 163 0.58 3.77 9.20
C TRP A 163 0.56 2.36 8.62
N SER A 164 1.73 1.76 8.43
CA SER A 164 1.84 0.35 8.05
C SER A 164 1.36 -0.56 9.19
N PRO A 165 0.86 -1.77 8.89
CA PRO A 165 0.41 -2.67 9.93
C PRO A 165 1.58 -3.06 10.85
N ALA A 166 1.32 -3.06 12.15
CA ALA A 166 2.22 -3.68 13.12
C ALA A 166 2.30 -5.20 12.90
N ALA A 167 3.24 -5.86 13.55
CA ALA A 167 3.32 -7.31 13.56
C ALA A 167 1.99 -7.90 14.09
N ASP A 168 1.38 -8.78 13.33
CA ASP A 168 0.13 -9.46 13.66
C ASP A 168 0.25 -10.93 13.19
N PRO A 169 -0.10 -11.93 14.00
CA PRO A 169 0.00 -13.34 13.63
C PRO A 169 -0.86 -13.71 12.42
N ARG A 170 -1.86 -12.92 12.08
CA ARG A 170 -2.70 -13.11 10.89
C ARG A 170 -2.09 -12.57 9.61
N LEU A 171 -0.99 -11.77 9.69
CA LEU A 171 -0.33 -11.17 8.54
C LEU A 171 0.99 -11.85 8.23
N VAL A 172 1.09 -12.40 7.03
CA VAL A 172 2.34 -12.91 6.47
C VAL A 172 2.75 -12.02 5.31
N LEU A 173 3.82 -11.23 5.50
CA LEU A 173 4.46 -10.47 4.42
C LEU A 173 5.58 -11.32 3.82
N THR A 174 5.52 -11.56 2.53
CA THR A 174 6.55 -12.31 1.78
C THR A 174 7.22 -11.39 0.76
N GLN A 175 8.53 -11.25 0.86
CA GLN A 175 9.31 -10.59 -0.19
C GLN A 175 9.45 -11.53 -1.38
N ALA A 176 8.61 -11.37 -2.40
CA ALA A 176 8.64 -12.16 -3.62
C ALA A 176 7.89 -11.46 -4.75
N ASP A 177 8.28 -11.77 -5.98
CA ASP A 177 7.49 -11.43 -7.17
C ASP A 177 6.30 -12.40 -7.27
N VAL A 178 5.10 -11.88 -7.03
CA VAL A 178 3.87 -12.69 -7.03
C VAL A 178 3.64 -13.38 -8.40
N ALA A 179 4.08 -12.78 -9.50
CA ALA A 179 3.96 -13.40 -10.83
C ALA A 179 4.71 -14.73 -10.92
N GLN A 180 5.82 -14.86 -10.19
CA GLN A 180 6.64 -16.07 -10.16
C GLN A 180 6.13 -17.11 -9.17
N VAL A 181 5.59 -16.66 -8.02
CA VAL A 181 5.25 -17.58 -6.93
C VAL A 181 3.79 -18.02 -6.90
N ILE A 182 2.89 -17.30 -7.58
CA ILE A 182 1.44 -17.60 -7.55
C ILE A 182 1.11 -19.01 -8.02
N ALA A 183 1.88 -19.56 -8.96
CA ALA A 183 1.69 -20.92 -9.46
C ALA A 183 1.86 -21.99 -8.37
N ALA A 184 2.72 -21.75 -7.39
CA ALA A 184 2.98 -22.64 -6.26
C ALA A 184 1.97 -22.50 -5.11
N LEU A 185 1.15 -21.44 -5.09
CA LEU A 185 0.11 -21.28 -4.06
C LEU A 185 -0.97 -22.35 -4.23
N PRO A 186 -1.53 -22.89 -3.13
CA PRO A 186 -2.56 -23.92 -3.22
C PRO A 186 -3.83 -23.42 -3.90
N SER A 187 -4.51 -24.31 -4.65
CA SER A 187 -5.82 -24.02 -5.22
C SER A 187 -6.87 -23.81 -4.12
N ASP A 188 -7.87 -22.97 -4.38
CA ASP A 188 -9.02 -22.70 -3.51
C ASP A 188 -8.63 -22.38 -2.06
N SER A 189 -7.51 -21.64 -1.86
CA SER A 189 -6.93 -21.35 -0.54
C SER A 189 -7.32 -19.97 0.01
N PHE A 190 -7.83 -19.07 -0.84
CA PHE A 190 -8.21 -17.71 -0.44
C PHE A 190 -9.69 -17.45 -0.70
N ASP A 191 -10.31 -16.72 0.24
CA ASP A 191 -11.72 -16.29 0.13
C ASP A 191 -11.85 -14.99 -0.66
N ALA A 192 -10.78 -14.17 -0.68
CA ALA A 192 -10.74 -12.95 -1.46
C ALA A 192 -9.30 -12.56 -1.83
N ALA A 193 -9.16 -11.71 -2.84
CA ALA A 193 -7.89 -11.12 -3.23
C ALA A 193 -8.03 -9.62 -3.51
N LEU A 194 -6.93 -8.90 -3.23
CA LEU A 194 -6.68 -7.54 -3.66
C LEU A 194 -5.52 -7.55 -4.64
N HIS A 195 -5.74 -6.98 -5.82
CA HIS A 195 -4.76 -6.88 -6.87
C HIS A 195 -4.63 -5.42 -7.30
N ASP A 196 -3.59 -4.76 -6.80
CA ASP A 196 -3.27 -3.36 -7.08
C ASP A 196 -1.86 -3.27 -7.68
N PRO A 197 -1.68 -3.77 -8.91
CA PRO A 197 -0.37 -3.83 -9.55
C PRO A 197 0.07 -2.44 -10.00
N PRO A 198 1.39 -2.22 -10.17
CA PRO A 198 1.89 -1.08 -10.92
C PRO A 198 1.23 -0.99 -12.30
N ARG A 199 1.30 0.21 -12.92
CA ARG A 199 0.70 0.44 -14.24
C ARG A 199 1.10 -0.63 -15.24
N PHE A 200 0.19 -0.96 -16.17
CA PHE A 200 0.39 -1.98 -17.22
C PHE A 200 1.76 -1.90 -17.92
N GLY A 201 2.24 -0.69 -18.23
CA GLY A 201 3.54 -0.50 -18.88
C GLY A 201 4.77 -0.85 -18.04
N ILE A 202 4.58 -1.09 -16.72
CA ILE A 202 5.66 -1.42 -15.76
C ILE A 202 5.62 -2.91 -15.38
N ALA A 203 4.42 -3.49 -15.24
CA ALA A 203 4.19 -4.83 -14.72
C ALA A 203 3.16 -5.59 -15.58
N GLY A 204 3.38 -5.63 -16.89
CA GLY A 204 2.46 -6.24 -17.87
C GLY A 204 2.14 -7.72 -17.60
N GLU A 205 3.07 -8.46 -16.98
CA GLU A 205 2.90 -9.85 -16.55
C GLU A 205 1.74 -10.02 -15.56
N LEU A 206 1.52 -9.04 -14.67
CA LEU A 206 0.42 -9.03 -13.70
C LEU A 206 -0.96 -8.78 -14.32
N TYR A 207 -0.98 -8.38 -15.60
CA TYR A 207 -2.19 -8.20 -16.39
C TYR A 207 -2.39 -9.31 -17.43
N SER A 208 -1.55 -10.35 -17.42
CA SER A 208 -1.61 -11.45 -18.37
C SER A 208 -2.79 -12.40 -18.10
N GLN A 209 -3.25 -13.11 -19.15
CA GLN A 209 -4.28 -14.13 -18.97
C GLN A 209 -3.82 -15.23 -18.02
N ALA A 210 -2.55 -15.67 -18.14
CA ALA A 210 -1.98 -16.70 -17.28
C ALA A 210 -2.02 -16.30 -15.80
N PHE A 211 -1.73 -15.03 -15.47
CA PHE A 211 -1.82 -14.54 -14.09
C PHE A 211 -3.26 -14.56 -13.57
N TYR A 212 -4.23 -14.16 -14.39
CA TYR A 212 -5.65 -14.21 -13.99
C TYR A 212 -6.18 -15.64 -13.84
N ASP A 213 -5.68 -16.58 -14.65
CA ASP A 213 -6.02 -18.01 -14.50
C ASP A 213 -5.48 -18.56 -13.16
N HIS A 214 -4.28 -18.12 -12.74
CA HIS A 214 -3.76 -18.40 -11.40
C HIS A 214 -4.57 -17.75 -10.29
N LEU A 215 -4.99 -16.49 -10.43
CA LEU A 215 -5.88 -15.83 -9.46
C LEU A 215 -7.21 -16.60 -9.32
N ALA A 216 -7.77 -17.04 -10.46
CA ALA A 216 -8.98 -17.88 -10.43
C ALA A 216 -8.74 -19.21 -9.72
N ARG A 217 -7.59 -19.84 -9.95
CA ARG A 217 -7.23 -21.13 -9.33
C ARG A 217 -7.09 -21.01 -7.81
N VAL A 218 -6.38 -19.98 -7.30
CA VAL A 218 -6.12 -19.83 -5.87
C VAL A 218 -7.32 -19.34 -5.07
N LEU A 219 -8.25 -18.65 -5.71
CA LEU A 219 -9.50 -18.21 -5.08
C LEU A 219 -10.51 -19.35 -4.99
N LYS A 220 -11.21 -19.46 -3.86
CA LYS A 220 -12.34 -20.37 -3.67
C LYS A 220 -13.51 -20.00 -4.59
N PRO A 221 -14.40 -20.95 -4.93
CA PRO A 221 -15.67 -20.65 -5.59
C PRO A 221 -16.42 -19.55 -4.82
N ARG A 222 -16.95 -18.55 -5.53
CA ARG A 222 -17.54 -17.29 -5.01
C ARG A 222 -16.53 -16.35 -4.33
N GLY A 223 -15.23 -16.66 -4.37
CA GLY A 223 -14.18 -15.75 -3.91
C GLY A 223 -14.23 -14.42 -4.65
N LYS A 224 -14.00 -13.33 -3.94
CA LYS A 224 -14.02 -11.97 -4.47
C LYS A 224 -12.62 -11.51 -4.84
N LEU A 225 -12.49 -10.78 -5.92
CA LEU A 225 -11.28 -10.08 -6.33
C LEU A 225 -11.62 -8.63 -6.59
N PHE A 226 -10.92 -7.69 -5.98
CA PHE A 226 -10.86 -6.33 -6.46
C PHE A 226 -9.54 -6.12 -7.19
N HIS A 227 -9.61 -5.68 -8.45
CA HIS A 227 -8.48 -5.34 -9.28
C HIS A 227 -8.49 -3.84 -9.57
N TYR A 228 -7.50 -3.11 -9.05
CA TYR A 228 -7.30 -1.71 -9.38
C TYR A 228 -6.77 -1.56 -10.81
N THR A 229 -7.39 -0.70 -11.59
CA THR A 229 -6.99 -0.45 -12.99
C THR A 229 -6.58 0.99 -13.25
N GLY A 230 -6.67 1.85 -12.23
CA GLY A 230 -6.50 3.28 -12.34
C GLY A 230 -7.74 3.98 -12.90
N SER A 231 -7.80 5.28 -12.70
CA SER A 231 -8.79 6.11 -13.40
C SER A 231 -8.55 5.95 -14.89
N PRO A 232 -9.62 5.75 -15.71
CA PRO A 232 -9.47 5.48 -17.14
C PRO A 232 -8.71 6.63 -17.81
N ASN A 233 -7.41 6.46 -17.93
CA ASN A 233 -6.54 7.43 -18.59
C ASN A 233 -6.63 7.15 -20.09
N LYS A 234 -7.82 7.41 -20.68
CA LYS A 234 -8.13 7.28 -22.11
C LYS A 234 -7.18 8.07 -23.01
N LEU A 235 -6.40 8.98 -22.41
CA LEU A 235 -5.62 9.98 -23.16
C LEU A 235 -4.16 9.57 -23.39
N THR A 236 -3.58 8.61 -22.66
CA THR A 236 -2.13 8.35 -22.75
C THR A 236 -1.74 7.10 -23.53
N SER A 237 -2.63 6.13 -23.76
CA SER A 237 -2.25 4.88 -24.44
C SER A 237 -3.23 4.41 -25.53
N GLY A 238 -4.38 5.06 -25.69
CA GLY A 238 -5.45 4.59 -26.60
C GLY A 238 -6.08 3.25 -26.18
N ARG A 239 -5.71 2.68 -25.02
CA ARG A 239 -6.17 1.38 -24.51
C ARG A 239 -7.20 1.55 -23.41
N ASP A 240 -8.25 0.77 -23.48
CA ASP A 240 -9.26 0.66 -22.42
C ASP A 240 -8.86 -0.46 -21.43
N VAL A 241 -7.84 -0.15 -20.59
CA VAL A 241 -7.30 -1.11 -19.61
C VAL A 241 -8.37 -1.73 -18.72
N PRO A 242 -9.34 -0.99 -18.16
CA PRO A 242 -10.40 -1.57 -17.34
C PRO A 242 -11.23 -2.63 -18.10
N ASN A 243 -11.64 -2.37 -19.33
CA ASN A 243 -12.41 -3.32 -20.14
C ASN A 243 -11.56 -4.52 -20.59
N GLU A 244 -10.28 -4.33 -20.89
CA GLU A 244 -9.37 -5.44 -21.20
C GLU A 244 -9.19 -6.34 -19.97
N VAL A 245 -9.00 -5.78 -18.77
CA VAL A 245 -8.93 -6.51 -17.49
C VAL A 245 -10.20 -7.29 -17.24
N ALA A 246 -11.38 -6.63 -17.34
CA ALA A 246 -12.66 -7.30 -17.15
C ALA A 246 -12.87 -8.45 -18.12
N THR A 247 -12.42 -8.29 -19.38
CA THR A 247 -12.52 -9.34 -20.41
C THR A 247 -11.63 -10.55 -20.08
N ARG A 248 -10.39 -10.33 -19.64
CA ARG A 248 -9.47 -11.41 -19.24
C ARG A 248 -9.95 -12.12 -17.98
N LEU A 249 -10.46 -11.37 -17.00
CA LEU A 249 -11.05 -11.95 -15.79
C LEU A 249 -12.27 -12.82 -16.12
N ARG A 250 -13.13 -12.40 -17.05
CA ARG A 250 -14.26 -13.23 -17.52
C ARG A 250 -13.78 -14.54 -18.17
N LYS A 251 -12.71 -14.50 -18.97
CA LYS A 251 -12.07 -15.70 -19.53
C LYS A 251 -11.51 -16.61 -18.46
N ALA A 252 -10.97 -16.06 -17.38
CA ALA A 252 -10.48 -16.84 -16.23
C ALA A 252 -11.60 -17.40 -15.32
N GLY A 253 -12.88 -17.15 -15.65
CA GLY A 253 -14.01 -17.72 -14.93
C GLY A 253 -14.67 -16.81 -13.90
N PHE A 254 -14.39 -15.50 -13.92
CA PHE A 254 -15.05 -14.54 -13.04
C PHE A 254 -16.33 -13.96 -13.69
N ALA A 255 -17.28 -13.56 -12.85
CA ALA A 255 -18.25 -12.53 -13.15
C ALA A 255 -17.65 -11.18 -12.75
N THR A 256 -17.74 -10.15 -13.61
CA THR A 256 -17.06 -8.87 -13.42
C THR A 256 -18.02 -7.71 -13.44
N GLU A 257 -17.76 -6.70 -12.61
CA GLU A 257 -18.45 -5.44 -12.52
C GLU A 257 -17.44 -4.30 -12.46
N MET A 258 -17.66 -3.23 -13.19
CA MET A 258 -16.86 -2.01 -13.08
C MET A 258 -17.19 -1.31 -11.77
N ASN A 259 -16.20 -0.97 -10.97
CA ASN A 259 -16.39 -0.35 -9.66
C ASN A 259 -15.38 0.77 -9.44
N GLY A 260 -15.80 1.99 -9.66
CA GLY A 260 -14.97 3.19 -9.50
C GLY A 260 -13.71 3.12 -10.36
N ASP A 261 -12.57 2.98 -9.70
CA ASP A 261 -11.23 2.95 -10.28
C ASP A 261 -10.69 1.53 -10.54
N GLY A 262 -11.59 0.53 -10.51
CA GLY A 262 -11.20 -0.87 -10.71
C GLY A 262 -12.33 -1.77 -11.17
N VAL A 263 -12.03 -3.06 -11.12
CA VAL A 263 -12.94 -4.16 -11.46
C VAL A 263 -13.18 -5.02 -10.23
N LEU A 264 -14.42 -5.11 -9.79
CA LEU A 264 -14.84 -6.10 -8.81
C LEU A 264 -15.21 -7.39 -9.56
N ALA A 265 -14.64 -8.51 -9.14
CA ALA A 265 -14.85 -9.80 -9.77
C ALA A 265 -15.22 -10.86 -8.74
N VAL A 266 -16.09 -11.78 -9.11
CA VAL A 266 -16.50 -12.91 -8.29
C VAL A 266 -16.26 -14.19 -9.05
N LYS A 267 -15.48 -15.12 -8.49
CA LYS A 267 -15.24 -16.42 -9.12
C LYS A 267 -16.56 -17.21 -9.24
N LYS A 268 -16.87 -17.66 -10.45
CA LYS A 268 -18.04 -18.50 -10.70
C LYS A 268 -17.89 -19.84 -9.99
N ARG A 269 -18.99 -20.51 -9.71
CA ARG A 269 -18.97 -21.93 -9.31
C ARG A 269 -18.54 -22.76 -10.53
N ASN A 270 -17.70 -23.75 -10.32
CA ASN A 270 -17.57 -24.82 -11.30
C ASN A 270 -18.93 -25.54 -11.35
N GLU A 271 -19.69 -25.35 -12.41
CA GLU A 271 -20.85 -26.22 -12.60
C GLU A 271 -20.31 -27.65 -12.76
N PRO A 272 -20.82 -28.61 -11.99
CA PRO A 272 -20.50 -30.02 -12.27
C PRO A 272 -20.94 -30.28 -13.71
N LEU A 273 -20.05 -30.87 -14.51
CA LEU A 273 -20.42 -31.39 -15.83
C LEU A 273 -21.69 -32.20 -15.64
N ARG A 274 -22.85 -31.67 -16.06
CA ARG A 274 -24.06 -32.48 -16.16
C ARG A 274 -23.73 -33.58 -17.13
N GLY A 275 -23.55 -34.80 -16.59
CA GLY A 275 -23.34 -35.97 -17.37
C GLY A 275 -24.45 -36.05 -18.44
N ARG A 276 -24.03 -36.10 -19.69
CA ARG A 276 -24.91 -36.48 -20.80
C ARG A 276 -25.13 -37.97 -20.79
#